data_8f3fa7f0ded00e8aed2ceb4af50b0ea6
#
_entry.id   8f3fa7f0ded00e8aed2ceb4af50b0ea6
#
_cell.length_a   1.000
_cell.length_b   1.000
_cell.length_c   1.000
_cell.angle_alpha   90.00
_cell.angle_beta   90.00
_cell.angle_gamma   90.00
#
_symmetry.space_group_name_H-M   'P 1'
#
loop_
_entity.id
_entity.type
_entity.pdbx_description
1 polymer ?
#
loop_
_entity_poly.entity_id
_entity_poly.type
_entity_poly.pdbx_seq_one_letter_code
_entity_poly.pdbx_strand_id
1 'polypeptide(L)'
;MKNGRERGSKQAVRGEAILQAAADCFGEQGYRATTLETIAERLGISRVTLYRYCPSKEELLIRVFERTIAIFQRDLRHICSQAIAPEEKLRQIIRHQVRLMADQGNFLTVFFSEESNLPVEIAERARTERRVYDGLIEGVITEGIQAGRLAPLPAKLVSFAILGMCNWLYQWYQPDGPLSADEVARNFIQLVEQGYLRADPQQEILQRLDRVESALSTLQQNGTEGA
;
A
#
# COMPACT_ATOMS: atom_id res chain seq x y z
N MET A 1 5.45 -13.42 39.52
CA MET A 1 5.76 -12.89 38.17
C MET A 1 4.59 -12.85 37.15
N LYS A 2 3.37 -13.39 37.46
CA LYS A 2 2.19 -13.33 36.56
C LYS A 2 1.54 -11.95 36.44
N ASN A 3 1.46 -11.15 37.51
CA ASN A 3 0.76 -9.86 37.54
C ASN A 3 1.39 -8.74 36.67
N GLY A 4 2.67 -8.79 36.35
CA GLY A 4 3.33 -7.79 35.51
C GLY A 4 3.01 -7.94 34.01
N ARG A 5 2.89 -9.19 33.52
CA ARG A 5 2.54 -9.49 32.12
C ARG A 5 1.08 -9.14 31.81
N GLU A 6 0.15 -9.39 32.73
CA GLU A 6 -1.27 -9.07 32.56
C GLU A 6 -1.53 -7.54 32.58
N ARG A 7 -0.82 -6.78 33.41
CA ARG A 7 -0.90 -5.31 33.43
C ARG A 7 -0.34 -4.70 32.14
N GLY A 8 0.80 -5.19 31.65
CA GLY A 8 1.38 -4.76 30.38
C GLY A 8 0.46 -5.07 29.18
N SER A 9 -0.15 -6.24 29.14
CA SER A 9 -1.11 -6.61 28.09
C SER A 9 -2.37 -5.73 28.11
N LYS A 10 -2.97 -5.46 29.25
CA LYS A 10 -4.13 -4.57 29.38
C LYS A 10 -3.80 -3.12 29.02
N GLN A 11 -2.59 -2.67 29.31
CA GLN A 11 -2.13 -1.31 28.97
C GLN A 11 -1.88 -1.18 27.44
N ALA A 12 -1.30 -2.20 26.82
CA ALA A 12 -1.09 -2.24 25.37
C ALA A 12 -2.43 -2.27 24.60
N VAL A 13 -3.37 -3.11 25.00
CA VAL A 13 -4.71 -3.17 24.40
C VAL A 13 -5.45 -1.83 24.52
N ARG A 14 -5.28 -1.16 25.65
CA ARG A 14 -5.91 0.16 25.87
C ARG A 14 -5.24 1.25 25.05
N GLY A 15 -3.92 1.20 24.87
CA GLY A 15 -3.18 2.10 23.99
C GLY A 15 -3.64 1.98 22.53
N GLU A 16 -3.83 0.74 22.05
CA GLU A 16 -4.33 0.48 20.69
C GLU A 16 -5.76 1.00 20.48
N ALA A 17 -6.66 0.80 21.46
CA ALA A 17 -8.01 1.34 21.40
C ALA A 17 -8.03 2.89 21.36
N ILE A 18 -7.11 3.55 22.07
CA ILE A 18 -6.96 5.00 22.03
C ILE A 18 -6.48 5.47 20.65
N LEU A 19 -5.51 4.78 20.06
CA LEU A 19 -5.02 5.13 18.71
C LEU A 19 -6.10 4.91 17.65
N GLN A 20 -6.88 3.83 17.76
CA GLN A 20 -8.01 3.59 16.86
C GLN A 20 -9.04 4.71 16.96
N ALA A 21 -9.48 5.05 18.17
CA ALA A 21 -10.46 6.13 18.36
C ALA A 21 -9.94 7.50 17.89
N ALA A 22 -8.63 7.75 18.05
CA ALA A 22 -7.99 8.96 17.54
C ALA A 22 -8.01 8.99 16.00
N ALA A 23 -7.62 7.87 15.35
CA ALA A 23 -7.66 7.74 13.89
C ALA A 23 -9.08 7.90 13.35
N ASP A 24 -10.08 7.31 14.03
CA ASP A 24 -11.50 7.45 13.66
C ASP A 24 -11.95 8.91 13.76
N CYS A 25 -11.68 9.60 14.87
CA CYS A 25 -12.03 11.00 15.03
C CYS A 25 -11.30 11.90 14.02
N PHE A 26 -10.02 11.68 13.80
CA PHE A 26 -9.23 12.47 12.82
C PHE A 26 -9.71 12.22 11.38
N GLY A 27 -10.04 10.98 11.03
CA GLY A 27 -10.49 10.61 9.69
C GLY A 27 -11.91 11.12 9.37
N GLU A 28 -12.82 11.11 10.37
CA GLU A 28 -14.22 11.49 10.18
C GLU A 28 -14.44 13.00 10.15
N GLN A 29 -13.78 13.75 11.02
CA GLN A 29 -14.03 15.19 11.19
C GLN A 29 -12.80 16.08 10.99
N GLY A 30 -11.64 15.47 10.70
CA GLY A 30 -10.36 16.15 10.52
C GLY A 30 -9.63 16.41 11.84
N TYR A 31 -8.30 16.53 11.74
CA TYR A 31 -7.43 16.77 12.89
C TYR A 31 -7.80 18.05 13.63
N ARG A 32 -8.06 19.16 12.90
CA ARG A 32 -8.30 20.48 13.54
C ARG A 32 -9.56 20.51 14.39
N ALA A 33 -10.64 19.90 13.92
CA ALA A 33 -11.93 19.87 14.62
C ALA A 33 -11.95 18.88 15.80
N THR A 34 -11.09 17.84 15.78
CA THR A 34 -11.01 16.84 16.85
C THR A 34 -10.38 17.43 18.12
N THR A 35 -10.94 17.09 19.28
CA THR A 35 -10.38 17.39 20.60
C THR A 35 -10.08 16.11 21.39
N LEU A 36 -9.24 16.21 22.44
CA LEU A 36 -9.01 15.06 23.32
C LEU A 36 -10.28 14.66 24.07
N GLU A 37 -11.17 15.60 24.33
CA GLU A 37 -12.51 15.35 24.91
C GLU A 37 -13.34 14.44 24.00
N THR A 38 -13.43 14.76 22.72
CA THR A 38 -14.18 13.96 21.73
C THR A 38 -13.65 12.53 21.67
N ILE A 39 -12.31 12.34 21.72
CA ILE A 39 -11.70 11.01 21.71
C ILE A 39 -12.01 10.26 23.02
N ALA A 40 -11.97 10.95 24.17
CA ALA A 40 -12.28 10.34 25.47
C ALA A 40 -13.76 9.92 25.56
N GLU A 41 -14.68 10.74 25.07
CA GLU A 41 -16.11 10.46 24.98
C GLU A 41 -16.38 9.24 24.10
N ARG A 42 -15.76 9.15 22.91
CA ARG A 42 -15.88 8.01 22.01
C ARG A 42 -15.45 6.69 22.68
N LEU A 43 -14.46 6.74 23.56
CA LEU A 43 -13.96 5.57 24.30
C LEU A 43 -14.73 5.28 25.59
N GLY A 44 -15.62 6.17 26.02
CA GLY A 44 -16.29 6.05 27.33
C GLY A 44 -15.33 6.14 28.50
N ILE A 45 -14.22 6.91 28.39
CA ILE A 45 -13.23 7.11 29.43
C ILE A 45 -13.17 8.57 29.88
N SER A 46 -12.68 8.80 31.13
CA SER A 46 -12.48 10.16 31.58
C SER A 46 -11.29 10.83 30.85
N ARG A 47 -11.36 12.15 30.68
CA ARG A 47 -10.28 12.98 30.16
C ARG A 47 -8.95 12.73 30.92
N VAL A 48 -9.00 12.63 32.24
CA VAL A 48 -7.83 12.34 33.08
C VAL A 48 -7.21 10.98 32.71
N THR A 49 -8.03 10.01 32.39
CA THR A 49 -7.54 8.70 31.93
C THR A 49 -6.83 8.82 30.59
N LEU A 50 -7.37 9.56 29.62
CA LEU A 50 -6.77 9.77 28.31
C LEU A 50 -5.40 10.48 28.45
N TYR A 51 -5.32 11.55 29.22
CA TYR A 51 -4.06 12.29 29.43
C TYR A 51 -2.93 11.46 30.04
N ARG A 52 -3.25 10.39 30.77
CA ARG A 52 -2.23 9.44 31.27
C ARG A 52 -1.60 8.59 30.16
N TYR A 53 -2.29 8.42 29.02
CA TYR A 53 -1.78 7.67 27.87
C TYR A 53 -1.16 8.58 26.82
N CYS A 54 -1.71 9.75 26.65
CA CYS A 54 -1.25 10.70 25.66
C CYS A 54 -1.41 12.14 26.16
N PRO A 55 -0.34 12.93 26.25
CA PRO A 55 -0.38 14.28 26.80
C PRO A 55 -0.97 15.31 25.85
N SER A 56 -1.02 15.05 24.54
CA SER A 56 -1.50 15.99 23.54
C SER A 56 -2.15 15.32 22.35
N LYS A 57 -2.98 16.07 21.63
CA LYS A 57 -3.57 15.66 20.35
C LYS A 57 -2.51 15.45 19.27
N GLU A 58 -1.46 16.28 19.30
CA GLU A 58 -0.31 16.16 18.40
C GLU A 58 0.43 14.83 18.58
N GLU A 59 0.67 14.41 19.81
CA GLU A 59 1.29 13.12 20.11
C GLU A 59 0.44 11.95 19.60
N LEU A 60 -0.88 12.05 19.67
CA LEU A 60 -1.77 11.02 19.07
C LEU A 60 -1.64 10.99 17.54
N LEU A 61 -1.56 12.15 16.89
CA LEU A 61 -1.35 12.22 15.45
C LEU A 61 -0.03 11.56 15.04
N ILE A 62 1.05 11.89 15.73
CA ILE A 62 2.38 11.30 15.51
C ILE A 62 2.30 9.77 15.63
N ARG A 63 1.70 9.25 16.68
CA ARG A 63 1.56 7.79 16.89
C ARG A 63 0.69 7.12 15.84
N VAL A 64 -0.37 7.78 15.35
CA VAL A 64 -1.18 7.29 14.22
C VAL A 64 -0.30 7.17 12.97
N PHE A 65 0.51 8.17 12.67
CA PHE A 65 1.44 8.12 11.53
C PHE A 65 2.50 7.02 11.69
N GLU A 66 3.14 6.91 12.86
CA GLU A 66 4.15 5.88 13.12
C GLU A 66 3.58 4.46 13.00
N ARG A 67 2.36 4.23 13.52
CA ARG A 67 1.66 2.96 13.39
C ARG A 67 1.35 2.65 11.93
N THR A 68 0.88 3.62 11.18
CA THR A 68 0.57 3.47 9.75
C THR A 68 1.83 3.08 8.97
N ILE A 69 2.94 3.78 9.17
CA ILE A 69 4.23 3.46 8.54
C ILE A 69 4.68 2.03 8.89
N ALA A 70 4.58 1.64 10.15
CA ALA A 70 4.99 0.30 10.60
C ALA A 70 4.18 -0.82 9.92
N ILE A 71 2.86 -0.62 9.74
CA ILE A 71 1.98 -1.55 9.04
C ILE A 71 2.40 -1.66 7.56
N PHE A 72 2.58 -0.54 6.87
CA PHE A 72 3.01 -0.51 5.49
C PHE A 72 4.30 -1.31 5.25
N GLN A 73 5.29 -1.10 6.09
CA GLN A 73 6.63 -1.64 5.85
C GLN A 73 6.79 -3.12 6.17
N ARG A 74 6.13 -3.60 7.23
CA ARG A 74 6.34 -4.97 7.72
C ARG A 74 6.04 -6.01 6.66
N ASP A 75 4.85 -5.93 6.09
CA ASP A 75 4.34 -6.96 5.19
C ASP A 75 4.93 -6.81 3.79
N LEU A 76 5.19 -5.57 3.33
CA LEU A 76 5.86 -5.32 2.06
C LEU A 76 7.29 -5.88 2.05
N ARG A 77 8.09 -5.63 3.09
CA ARG A 77 9.45 -6.19 3.19
C ARG A 77 9.44 -7.72 3.13
N HIS A 78 8.46 -8.35 3.79
CA HIS A 78 8.30 -9.79 3.73
C HIS A 78 7.99 -10.26 2.31
N ILE A 79 7.05 -9.64 1.60
CA ILE A 79 6.71 -9.98 0.21
C ILE A 79 7.95 -9.83 -0.69
N CYS A 80 8.65 -8.71 -0.60
CA CYS A 80 9.83 -8.43 -1.43
C CYS A 80 10.98 -9.43 -1.19
N SER A 81 11.14 -9.95 0.03
CA SER A 81 12.19 -10.90 0.40
C SER A 81 11.92 -12.35 -0.01
N GLN A 82 10.72 -12.69 -0.49
CA GLN A 82 10.38 -14.04 -0.89
C GLN A 82 11.17 -14.47 -2.14
N ALA A 83 11.56 -15.74 -2.20
CA ALA A 83 12.21 -16.34 -3.37
C ALA A 83 11.16 -16.84 -4.38
N ILE A 84 10.34 -15.92 -4.89
CA ILE A 84 9.29 -16.18 -5.89
C ILE A 84 9.47 -15.24 -7.09
N ALA A 85 8.81 -15.55 -8.21
CA ALA A 85 8.90 -14.76 -9.43
C ALA A 85 8.41 -13.31 -9.21
N PRO A 86 9.05 -12.30 -9.84
CA PRO A 86 8.74 -10.88 -9.66
C PRO A 86 7.27 -10.53 -9.92
N GLU A 87 6.66 -11.14 -10.92
CA GLU A 87 5.23 -10.96 -11.24
C GLU A 87 4.33 -11.46 -10.11
N GLU A 88 4.71 -12.53 -9.40
CA GLU A 88 3.94 -13.01 -8.25
C GLU A 88 4.14 -12.12 -7.02
N LYS A 89 5.36 -11.57 -6.80
CA LYS A 89 5.58 -10.53 -5.79
C LYS A 89 4.67 -9.33 -6.06
N LEU A 90 4.57 -8.89 -7.33
CA LEU A 90 3.74 -7.76 -7.71
C LEU A 90 2.24 -8.00 -7.46
N ARG A 91 1.74 -9.22 -7.77
CA ARG A 91 0.36 -9.62 -7.41
C ARG A 91 0.13 -9.58 -5.92
N GLN A 92 1.07 -10.07 -5.12
CA GLN A 92 0.97 -10.04 -3.66
C GLN A 92 1.01 -8.61 -3.12
N ILE A 93 1.83 -7.73 -3.70
CA ILE A 93 1.89 -6.30 -3.36
C ILE A 93 0.53 -5.64 -3.61
N ILE A 94 -0.07 -5.86 -4.78
CA ILE A 94 -1.39 -5.29 -5.10
C ILE A 94 -2.46 -5.80 -4.13
N ARG A 95 -2.52 -7.13 -3.88
CA ARG A 95 -3.46 -7.70 -2.89
C ARG A 95 -3.27 -7.13 -1.49
N HIS A 96 -2.01 -7.06 -1.05
CA HIS A 96 -1.67 -6.48 0.25
C HIS A 96 -2.12 -5.03 0.34
N GLN A 97 -1.79 -4.21 -0.66
CA GLN A 97 -2.13 -2.79 -0.69
C GLN A 97 -3.65 -2.56 -0.65
N VAL A 98 -4.41 -3.29 -1.46
CA VAL A 98 -5.88 -3.20 -1.47
C VAL A 98 -6.47 -3.59 -0.12
N ARG A 99 -6.03 -4.71 0.47
CA ARG A 99 -6.51 -5.14 1.80
C ARG A 99 -6.16 -4.12 2.87
N LEU A 100 -4.95 -3.58 2.84
CA LEU A 100 -4.52 -2.55 3.78
C LEU A 100 -5.43 -1.32 3.71
N MET A 101 -5.77 -0.86 2.49
CA MET A 101 -6.71 0.25 2.30
C MET A 101 -8.11 -0.09 2.81
N ALA A 102 -8.58 -1.32 2.62
CA ALA A 102 -9.89 -1.77 3.08
C ALA A 102 -9.98 -1.89 4.61
N ASP A 103 -8.92 -2.41 5.24
CA ASP A 103 -8.93 -2.74 6.67
C ASP A 103 -8.55 -1.57 7.59
N GLN A 104 -7.77 -0.60 7.07
CA GLN A 104 -7.18 0.49 7.87
C GLN A 104 -7.68 1.88 7.42
N GLY A 105 -8.88 1.99 6.85
CA GLY A 105 -9.40 3.19 6.18
C GLY A 105 -9.13 4.50 6.92
N ASN A 106 -9.51 4.62 8.21
CA ASN A 106 -9.34 5.86 8.97
C ASN A 106 -7.86 6.22 9.23
N PHE A 107 -7.02 5.23 9.52
CA PHE A 107 -5.57 5.45 9.65
C PHE A 107 -4.96 5.99 8.37
N LEU A 108 -5.39 5.46 7.23
CA LEU A 108 -4.89 5.86 5.92
C LEU A 108 -5.46 7.21 5.48
N THR A 109 -6.72 7.49 5.78
CA THR A 109 -7.29 8.83 5.58
C THR A 109 -6.44 9.87 6.31
N VAL A 110 -6.15 9.65 7.59
CA VAL A 110 -5.26 10.55 8.37
C VAL A 110 -3.87 10.65 7.74
N PHE A 111 -3.29 9.52 7.35
CA PHE A 111 -1.95 9.48 6.74
C PHE A 111 -1.84 10.26 5.43
N PHE A 112 -2.88 10.24 4.60
CA PHE A 112 -2.88 10.95 3.31
C PHE A 112 -3.36 12.41 3.40
N SER A 113 -4.19 12.75 4.41
CA SER A 113 -4.80 14.09 4.50
C SER A 113 -4.15 15.01 5.53
N GLU A 114 -3.52 14.48 6.58
CA GLU A 114 -3.14 15.27 7.75
C GLU A 114 -1.62 15.48 7.91
N GLU A 115 -0.81 15.15 6.90
CA GLU A 115 0.66 15.31 6.94
C GLU A 115 1.08 16.75 7.26
N SER A 116 0.32 17.74 6.78
CA SER A 116 0.60 19.17 7.01
C SER A 116 0.42 19.61 8.46
N ASN A 117 -0.23 18.82 9.29
CA ASN A 117 -0.43 19.08 10.71
C ASN A 117 0.64 18.40 11.61
N LEU A 118 1.61 17.69 11.01
CA LEU A 118 2.73 17.10 11.73
C LEU A 118 3.85 18.13 11.97
N PRO A 119 4.63 17.98 13.06
CA PRO A 119 5.93 18.64 13.19
C PRO A 119 6.82 18.34 11.97
N VAL A 120 7.65 19.32 11.59
CA VAL A 120 8.47 19.24 10.36
C VAL A 120 9.35 17.99 10.34
N GLU A 121 9.98 17.66 11.45
CA GLU A 121 10.88 16.51 11.60
C GLU A 121 10.14 15.19 11.41
N ILE A 122 8.90 15.10 11.91
CA ILE A 122 8.06 13.91 11.78
C ILE A 122 7.55 13.76 10.33
N ALA A 123 7.16 14.88 9.72
CA ALA A 123 6.74 14.88 8.31
C ALA A 123 7.89 14.47 7.38
N GLU A 124 9.11 14.95 7.62
CA GLU A 124 10.31 14.56 6.84
C GLU A 124 10.65 13.08 7.01
N ARG A 125 10.54 12.56 8.23
CA ARG A 125 10.70 11.13 8.51
C ARG A 125 9.64 10.31 7.77
N ALA A 126 8.37 10.71 7.83
CA ALA A 126 7.29 10.04 7.11
C ALA A 126 7.53 10.00 5.59
N ARG A 127 8.00 11.12 4.99
CA ARG A 127 8.38 11.18 3.57
C ARG A 127 9.56 10.28 3.24
N THR A 128 10.53 10.17 4.13
CA THR A 128 11.68 9.27 3.94
C THR A 128 11.24 7.82 3.96
N GLU A 129 10.40 7.42 4.90
CA GLU A 129 9.86 6.07 4.98
C GLU A 129 8.96 5.72 3.77
N ARG A 130 8.20 6.70 3.26
CA ARG A 130 7.44 6.54 2.01
C ARG A 130 8.35 6.29 0.82
N ARG A 131 9.46 7.02 0.69
CA ARG A 131 10.46 6.78 -0.39
C ARG A 131 11.08 5.39 -0.30
N VAL A 132 11.34 4.89 0.91
CA VAL A 132 11.82 3.51 1.11
C VAL A 132 10.77 2.50 0.65
N TYR A 133 9.51 2.73 0.99
CA TYR A 133 8.38 1.90 0.56
C TYR A 133 8.25 1.84 -0.96
N ASP A 134 8.25 3.00 -1.61
CA ASP A 134 8.17 3.12 -3.07
C ASP A 134 9.35 2.42 -3.75
N GLY A 135 10.57 2.58 -3.20
CA GLY A 135 11.79 1.96 -3.70
C GLY A 135 11.78 0.42 -3.63
N LEU A 136 11.11 -0.17 -2.64
CA LEU A 136 10.95 -1.63 -2.56
C LEU A 136 10.10 -2.16 -3.73
N ILE A 137 9.02 -1.47 -4.07
CA ILE A 137 8.14 -1.86 -5.18
C ILE A 137 8.84 -1.63 -6.52
N GLU A 138 9.51 -0.49 -6.68
CA GLU A 138 10.32 -0.18 -7.86
C GLU A 138 11.41 -1.23 -8.09
N GLY A 139 12.02 -1.74 -7.00
CA GLY A 139 12.99 -2.83 -7.05
C GLY A 139 12.40 -4.12 -7.61
N VAL A 140 11.22 -4.54 -7.17
CA VAL A 140 10.51 -5.73 -7.69
C VAL A 140 10.18 -5.58 -9.17
N ILE A 141 9.73 -4.40 -9.59
CA ILE A 141 9.42 -4.11 -11.01
C ILE A 141 10.71 -4.17 -11.84
N THR A 142 11.79 -3.57 -11.37
CA THR A 142 13.11 -3.58 -12.03
C THR A 142 13.64 -5.01 -12.18
N GLU A 143 13.55 -5.83 -11.13
CA GLU A 143 13.89 -7.26 -11.18
C GLU A 143 13.09 -7.98 -12.27
N GLY A 144 11.78 -7.74 -12.35
CA GLY A 144 10.91 -8.35 -13.34
C GLY A 144 11.22 -7.92 -14.78
N ILE A 145 11.57 -6.66 -15.01
CA ILE A 145 12.00 -6.14 -16.33
C ILE A 145 13.32 -6.80 -16.75
N GLN A 146 14.30 -6.85 -15.85
CA GLN A 146 15.61 -7.47 -16.13
C GLN A 146 15.50 -8.96 -16.40
N ALA A 147 14.57 -9.65 -15.76
CA ALA A 147 14.28 -11.06 -16.00
C ALA A 147 13.43 -11.30 -17.27
N GLY A 148 13.04 -10.27 -18.00
CA GLY A 148 12.15 -10.37 -19.18
C GLY A 148 10.71 -10.81 -18.86
N ARG A 149 10.31 -10.69 -17.59
CA ARG A 149 8.98 -11.10 -17.10
C ARG A 149 7.96 -9.95 -17.10
N LEU A 150 8.43 -8.71 -17.09
CA LEU A 150 7.62 -7.49 -17.15
C LEU A 150 8.03 -6.65 -18.35
N ALA A 151 7.07 -5.89 -18.88
CA ALA A 151 7.32 -4.98 -20.00
C ALA A 151 8.39 -3.92 -19.64
N PRO A 152 9.26 -3.49 -20.58
CA PRO A 152 10.36 -2.55 -20.35
C PRO A 152 9.85 -1.11 -20.24
N LEU A 153 9.00 -0.84 -19.25
CA LEU A 153 8.51 0.47 -18.90
C LEU A 153 9.33 1.08 -17.77
N PRO A 154 9.35 2.44 -17.60
CA PRO A 154 10.03 3.06 -16.46
C PRO A 154 9.46 2.54 -15.12
N ALA A 155 10.26 1.78 -14.36
CA ALA A 155 9.82 1.09 -13.14
C ALA A 155 9.16 2.03 -12.12
N LYS A 156 9.70 3.25 -11.97
CA LYS A 156 9.14 4.28 -11.10
C LYS A 156 7.73 4.73 -11.53
N LEU A 157 7.50 4.87 -12.85
CA LEU A 157 6.18 5.25 -13.36
C LEU A 157 5.16 4.14 -13.13
N VAL A 158 5.55 2.88 -13.35
CA VAL A 158 4.70 1.71 -13.11
C VAL A 158 4.37 1.59 -11.60
N SER A 159 5.37 1.79 -10.72
CA SER A 159 5.15 1.83 -9.27
C SER A 159 4.12 2.89 -8.88
N PHE A 160 4.25 4.12 -9.38
CA PHE A 160 3.32 5.20 -9.11
C PHE A 160 1.90 4.92 -9.65
N ALA A 161 1.78 4.30 -10.83
CA ALA A 161 0.48 3.92 -11.38
C ALA A 161 -0.22 2.88 -10.47
N ILE A 162 0.49 1.83 -10.07
CA ILE A 162 -0.04 0.77 -9.19
C ILE A 162 -0.42 1.36 -7.82
N LEU A 163 0.50 2.10 -7.17
CA LEU A 163 0.23 2.71 -5.88
C LEU A 163 -0.86 3.76 -5.94
N GLY A 164 -0.91 4.59 -6.97
CA GLY A 164 -1.96 5.57 -7.16
C GLY A 164 -3.34 4.93 -7.26
N MET A 165 -3.47 3.86 -8.03
CA MET A 165 -4.70 3.10 -8.17
C MET A 165 -5.12 2.47 -6.83
N CYS A 166 -4.20 1.81 -6.12
CA CYS A 166 -4.49 1.18 -4.84
C CYS A 166 -4.76 2.20 -3.73
N ASN A 167 -3.93 3.24 -3.62
CA ASN A 167 -4.06 4.22 -2.55
C ASN A 167 -5.35 5.01 -2.65
N TRP A 168 -5.85 5.28 -3.88
CA TRP A 168 -7.10 6.03 -4.06
C TRP A 168 -8.34 5.35 -3.44
N LEU A 169 -8.23 4.05 -3.06
CA LEU A 169 -9.31 3.33 -2.36
C LEU A 169 -9.76 4.05 -1.09
N TYR A 170 -8.87 4.74 -0.37
CA TYR A 170 -9.25 5.45 0.86
C TYR A 170 -10.34 6.50 0.64
N GLN A 171 -10.56 6.96 -0.59
CA GLN A 171 -11.57 7.95 -0.95
C GLN A 171 -12.95 7.34 -1.24
N TRP A 172 -13.00 6.15 -1.80
CA TRP A 172 -14.25 5.61 -2.35
C TRP A 172 -14.60 4.20 -1.88
N TYR A 173 -13.66 3.43 -1.36
CA TYR A 173 -13.94 2.06 -0.95
C TYR A 173 -14.82 2.04 0.30
N GLN A 174 -15.87 1.21 0.26
CA GLN A 174 -16.77 0.97 1.38
C GLN A 174 -16.76 -0.53 1.70
N PRO A 175 -16.43 -0.93 2.95
CA PRO A 175 -16.39 -2.34 3.35
C PRO A 175 -17.71 -3.09 3.10
N ASP A 176 -18.84 -2.41 3.29
CA ASP A 176 -20.19 -2.94 3.07
C ASP A 176 -20.71 -2.67 1.65
N GLY A 177 -19.86 -2.22 0.75
CA GLY A 177 -20.19 -1.91 -0.63
C GLY A 177 -20.33 -3.17 -1.51
N PRO A 178 -20.65 -2.99 -2.81
CA PRO A 178 -20.90 -4.10 -3.73
C PRO A 178 -19.65 -4.89 -4.12
N LEU A 179 -18.44 -4.39 -3.83
CA LEU A 179 -17.17 -5.02 -4.17
C LEU A 179 -16.38 -5.33 -2.91
N SER A 180 -16.03 -6.59 -2.71
CA SER A 180 -15.07 -7.00 -1.69
C SER A 180 -13.64 -6.55 -2.04
N ALA A 181 -12.77 -6.40 -1.03
CA ALA A 181 -11.36 -6.08 -1.24
C ALA A 181 -10.66 -7.09 -2.17
N ASP A 182 -11.02 -8.37 -2.08
CA ASP A 182 -10.45 -9.42 -2.94
C ASP A 182 -10.91 -9.28 -4.40
N GLU A 183 -12.13 -8.84 -4.66
CA GLU A 183 -12.61 -8.53 -6.01
C GLU A 183 -11.90 -7.30 -6.59
N VAL A 184 -11.75 -6.25 -5.81
CA VAL A 184 -10.98 -5.07 -6.22
C VAL A 184 -9.54 -5.46 -6.56
N ALA A 185 -8.87 -6.23 -5.70
CA ALA A 185 -7.51 -6.68 -5.94
C ALA A 185 -7.38 -7.54 -7.21
N ARG A 186 -8.31 -8.47 -7.45
CA ARG A 186 -8.34 -9.28 -8.69
C ARG A 186 -8.48 -8.40 -9.93
N ASN A 187 -9.40 -7.45 -9.91
CA ASN A 187 -9.62 -6.55 -11.05
C ASN A 187 -8.41 -5.64 -11.30
N PHE A 188 -7.76 -5.15 -10.25
CA PHE A 188 -6.54 -4.35 -10.38
C PHE A 188 -5.37 -5.16 -10.95
N ILE A 189 -5.19 -6.41 -10.48
CA ILE A 189 -4.19 -7.33 -11.05
C ILE A 189 -4.48 -7.58 -12.53
N GLN A 190 -5.72 -7.88 -12.88
CA GLN A 190 -6.11 -8.10 -14.28
C GLN A 190 -5.84 -6.86 -15.14
N LEU A 191 -6.15 -5.66 -14.64
CA LEU A 191 -5.89 -4.41 -15.34
C LEU A 191 -4.38 -4.19 -15.57
N VAL A 192 -3.55 -4.48 -14.58
CA VAL A 192 -2.08 -4.34 -14.67
C VAL A 192 -1.49 -5.36 -15.66
N GLU A 193 -1.98 -6.61 -15.65
CA GLU A 193 -1.42 -7.70 -16.45
C GLU A 193 -1.92 -7.71 -17.90
N GLN A 194 -3.16 -7.34 -18.12
CA GLN A 194 -3.82 -7.48 -19.43
C GLN A 194 -4.13 -6.14 -20.09
N GLY A 195 -4.09 -5.05 -19.34
CA GLY A 195 -4.55 -3.73 -19.78
C GLY A 195 -6.07 -3.62 -19.84
N TYR A 196 -6.57 -2.44 -20.23
CA TYR A 196 -8.00 -2.16 -20.36
C TYR A 196 -8.52 -2.30 -21.78
N LEU A 197 -7.69 -1.97 -22.76
CA LEU A 197 -8.06 -2.08 -24.16
C LEU A 197 -7.95 -3.53 -24.61
N ARG A 198 -9.02 -4.07 -25.19
CA ARG A 198 -8.94 -5.34 -25.88
C ARG A 198 -8.10 -5.16 -27.13
N ALA A 199 -7.05 -5.95 -27.28
CA ALA A 199 -6.33 -6.01 -28.53
C ALA A 199 -7.33 -6.43 -29.63
N ASP A 200 -7.30 -5.75 -30.77
CA ASP A 200 -8.02 -6.21 -31.95
C ASP A 200 -7.47 -7.61 -32.32
N PRO A 201 -8.32 -8.65 -32.34
CA PRO A 201 -7.86 -10.00 -32.65
C PRO A 201 -7.08 -10.08 -33.98
N GLN A 202 -7.39 -9.23 -34.95
CA GLN A 202 -6.65 -9.16 -36.21
C GLN A 202 -5.26 -8.56 -36.04
N GLN A 203 -5.11 -7.52 -35.20
CA GLN A 203 -3.81 -6.93 -34.90
C GLN A 203 -2.93 -7.88 -34.09
N GLU A 204 -3.51 -8.64 -33.16
CA GLU A 204 -2.74 -9.63 -32.39
C GLU A 204 -2.20 -10.76 -33.28
N ILE A 205 -3.00 -11.24 -34.23
CA ILE A 205 -2.57 -12.24 -35.21
C ILE A 205 -1.46 -11.69 -36.10
N LEU A 206 -1.60 -10.46 -36.61
CA LEU A 206 -0.57 -9.80 -37.43
C LEU A 206 0.74 -9.65 -36.68
N GLN A 207 0.70 -9.18 -35.43
CA GLN A 207 1.91 -9.05 -34.59
C GLN A 207 2.58 -10.39 -34.27
N ARG A 208 1.79 -11.49 -34.20
CA ARG A 208 2.36 -12.84 -34.02
C ARG A 208 3.00 -13.33 -35.32
N LEU A 209 2.40 -13.06 -36.45
CA LEU A 209 2.97 -13.40 -37.78
C LEU A 209 4.28 -12.66 -38.03
N ASP A 210 4.32 -11.34 -37.79
CA ASP A 210 5.54 -10.53 -37.91
C ASP A 210 6.68 -11.05 -37.02
N ARG A 211 6.36 -11.49 -35.80
CA ARG A 211 7.36 -12.10 -34.91
C ARG A 211 7.88 -13.44 -35.42
N VAL A 212 7.03 -14.27 -35.98
CA VAL A 212 7.42 -15.55 -36.57
C VAL A 212 8.25 -15.32 -37.82
N GLU A 213 7.88 -14.40 -38.70
CA GLU A 213 8.64 -14.06 -39.90
C GLU A 213 10.00 -13.49 -39.57
N SER A 214 10.09 -12.60 -38.57
CA SER A 214 11.37 -12.07 -38.08
C SER A 214 12.29 -13.17 -37.53
N ALA A 215 11.73 -14.11 -36.76
CA ALA A 215 12.50 -15.23 -36.22
C ALA A 215 12.98 -16.19 -37.33
N LEU A 216 12.15 -16.46 -38.32
CA LEU A 216 12.53 -17.29 -39.48
C LEU A 216 13.64 -16.62 -40.31
N SER A 217 13.52 -15.32 -40.56
CA SER A 217 14.55 -14.55 -41.29
C SER A 217 15.90 -14.59 -40.56
N THR A 218 15.90 -14.47 -39.24
CA THR A 218 17.11 -14.57 -38.42
C THR A 218 17.75 -15.97 -38.47
N LEU A 219 16.94 -17.02 -38.45
CA LEU A 219 17.41 -18.40 -38.58
C LEU A 219 18.00 -18.70 -39.97
N GLN A 220 17.40 -18.16 -41.03
CA GLN A 220 17.92 -18.30 -42.42
C GLN A 220 19.26 -17.58 -42.61
N GLN A 221 19.45 -16.39 -42.01
CA GLN A 221 20.70 -15.65 -42.06
C GLN A 221 21.82 -16.40 -41.33
N ASN A 222 21.55 -16.96 -40.15
CA ASN A 222 22.52 -17.73 -39.38
C ASN A 222 22.84 -19.09 -40.01
N GLY A 223 21.94 -19.65 -40.82
CA GLY A 223 22.17 -20.93 -41.54
C GLY A 223 23.03 -20.79 -42.80
N THR A 224 23.16 -19.58 -43.35
CA THR A 224 23.99 -19.29 -44.53
C THR A 224 25.42 -18.87 -44.20
N GLU A 225 25.72 -18.48 -42.98
CA GLU A 225 27.09 -18.15 -42.52
C GLU A 225 27.88 -19.35 -41.99
N GLY A 226 27.26 -20.57 -41.92
CA GLY A 226 27.88 -21.79 -41.40
C GLY A 226 28.16 -22.87 -42.45
N ALA A 227 28.00 -22.55 -43.74
CA ALA A 227 28.33 -23.44 -44.88
C ALA A 227 29.49 -22.85 -45.69
#